data_d35beab2e471ff6a4623dea0975644a4
#
_entry.id   d35beab2e471ff6a4623dea0975644a4
#
_cell.length_a   1.000
_cell.length_b   1.000
_cell.length_c   1.000
_cell.angle_alpha   90.00
_cell.angle_beta   90.00
_cell.angle_gamma   90.00
#
_symmetry.space_group_name_H-M   'P 1'
#
loop_
_entity.id
_entity.type
_entity.pdbx_description
1 polymer ?
#
loop_
_entity_poly.entity_id
_entity_poly.type
_entity_poly.pdbx_seq_one_letter_code
_entity_poly.pdbx_strand_id
1 'polypeptide(L)'
;MLGLIGDTPLVAVHALSPNPAVRIYAKLEGQNPGGSSKDRIALAMINLAERDGTLRPGDTILEPSSGNTGIGLALVAKLRGYHLRVVLPENVSEERRQLLEIFGADVVLSPGAEGSNGAIRVAEKLAAEEPNLRLLFQYGNPANPLAHYEGTGPEIWRDCPEVD
;
A
#
# COMPACT_ATOMS: atom_id res chain seq x y z
N MET A 1 -7.51 1.26 14.90
CA MET A 1 -7.56 0.72 13.53
C MET A 1 -6.18 0.43 12.95
N LEU A 2 -5.19 1.35 13.06
CA LEU A 2 -3.81 1.06 12.58
C LEU A 2 -3.18 -0.18 13.23
N GLY A 3 -3.46 -0.44 14.52
CA GLY A 3 -2.99 -1.64 15.22
C GLY A 3 -3.64 -2.97 14.78
N LEU A 4 -4.54 -2.92 13.77
CA LEU A 4 -5.12 -4.12 13.14
C LEU A 4 -4.41 -4.47 11.82
N ILE A 5 -3.43 -3.68 11.40
CA ILE A 5 -2.61 -3.96 10.21
C ILE A 5 -1.55 -4.98 10.60
N GLY A 6 -1.49 -6.07 9.87
CA GLY A 6 -0.62 -7.20 10.18
C GLY A 6 -1.30 -8.26 11.05
N ASP A 7 -0.51 -9.18 11.57
CA ASP A 7 -0.96 -10.36 12.35
C ASP A 7 -2.13 -11.11 11.69
N THR A 8 -2.14 -11.13 10.35
CA THR A 8 -3.17 -11.80 9.57
C THR A 8 -3.08 -13.33 9.74
N PRO A 9 -4.20 -14.06 9.69
CA PRO A 9 -4.17 -15.50 9.83
C PRO A 9 -3.34 -16.22 8.77
N LEU A 10 -2.64 -17.27 9.18
CA LEU A 10 -2.04 -18.26 8.28
C LEU A 10 -2.89 -19.52 8.32
N VAL A 11 -3.48 -19.92 7.21
CA VAL A 11 -4.41 -21.06 7.14
C VAL A 11 -3.91 -22.17 6.23
N ALA A 12 -4.14 -23.40 6.64
CA ALA A 12 -3.82 -24.58 5.84
C ALA A 12 -4.81 -24.74 4.68
N VAL A 13 -4.28 -24.87 3.46
CA VAL A 13 -5.06 -25.09 2.23
C VAL A 13 -4.54 -26.32 1.48
N HIS A 14 -4.22 -27.37 2.24
CA HIS A 14 -3.57 -28.59 1.70
C HIS A 14 -4.35 -29.27 0.60
N ALA A 15 -5.68 -29.14 0.59
CA ALA A 15 -6.53 -29.68 -0.47
C ALA A 15 -6.25 -29.10 -1.88
N LEU A 16 -5.56 -27.95 -1.96
CA LEU A 16 -5.14 -27.34 -3.22
C LEU A 16 -3.83 -27.95 -3.76
N SER A 17 -3.11 -28.75 -2.95
CA SER A 17 -1.87 -29.37 -3.41
C SER A 17 -2.15 -30.59 -4.26
N PRO A 18 -1.62 -30.69 -5.50
CA PRO A 18 -1.71 -31.91 -6.31
C PRO A 18 -0.79 -33.02 -5.78
N ASN A 19 0.16 -32.69 -4.91
CA ASN A 19 1.07 -33.62 -4.27
C ASN A 19 0.77 -33.70 -2.77
N PRO A 20 0.30 -34.86 -2.22
CA PRO A 20 -0.05 -35.00 -0.81
C PRO A 20 1.14 -34.83 0.14
N ALA A 21 2.38 -34.93 -0.34
CA ALA A 21 3.58 -34.69 0.45
C ALA A 21 3.89 -33.18 0.62
N VAL A 22 3.21 -32.29 -0.15
CA VAL A 22 3.41 -30.84 -0.12
C VAL A 22 2.27 -30.18 0.64
N ARG A 23 2.59 -29.51 1.74
CA ARG A 23 1.65 -28.72 2.52
C ARG A 23 1.63 -27.27 2.02
N ILE A 24 0.45 -26.75 1.72
CA ILE A 24 0.26 -25.37 1.28
C ILE A 24 -0.46 -24.58 2.38
N TYR A 25 0.05 -23.40 2.66
CA TYR A 25 -0.57 -22.44 3.56
C TYR A 25 -0.85 -21.12 2.83
N ALA A 26 -1.89 -20.42 3.24
CA ALA A 26 -2.24 -19.11 2.73
C ALA A 26 -2.25 -18.08 3.86
N LYS A 27 -1.47 -17.00 3.71
CA LYS A 27 -1.52 -15.83 4.59
C LYS A 27 -2.67 -14.94 4.14
N LEU A 28 -3.69 -14.75 4.97
CA LEU A 28 -4.94 -14.08 4.59
C LEU A 28 -4.80 -12.56 4.66
N GLU A 29 -3.97 -11.98 3.81
CA GLU A 29 -3.70 -10.53 3.76
C GLU A 29 -4.93 -9.66 3.42
N GLY A 30 -5.99 -10.24 2.88
CA GLY A 30 -7.30 -9.59 2.73
C GLY A 30 -7.97 -9.21 4.03
N GLN A 31 -7.51 -9.69 5.18
CA GLN A 31 -8.03 -9.34 6.50
C GLN A 31 -7.38 -8.07 7.10
N ASN A 32 -6.39 -7.48 6.44
CA ASN A 32 -5.97 -6.13 6.80
C ASN A 32 -7.15 -5.14 6.61
N PRO A 33 -7.21 -4.03 7.36
CA PRO A 33 -8.34 -3.08 7.35
C PRO A 33 -8.68 -2.48 5.98
N GLY A 34 -7.69 -2.25 5.11
CA GLY A 34 -7.86 -1.80 3.72
C GLY A 34 -8.03 -2.95 2.73
N GLY A 35 -8.04 -4.20 3.21
CA GLY A 35 -8.32 -5.39 2.42
C GLY A 35 -7.14 -5.98 1.67
N SER A 36 -5.90 -5.62 1.98
CA SER A 36 -4.73 -6.16 1.27
C SER A 36 -3.42 -6.10 2.05
N SER A 37 -2.39 -6.78 1.52
CA SER A 37 -1.00 -6.68 2.02
C SER A 37 -0.43 -5.26 1.91
N LYS A 38 -1.04 -4.38 1.13
CA LYS A 38 -0.54 -3.03 0.90
C LYS A 38 -0.79 -2.09 2.07
N ASP A 39 -1.66 -2.44 2.99
CA ASP A 39 -1.83 -1.70 4.24
C ASP A 39 -0.53 -1.68 5.05
N ARG A 40 0.21 -2.80 5.04
CA ARG A 40 1.51 -2.92 5.71
C ARG A 40 2.52 -1.92 5.16
N ILE A 41 2.67 -1.89 3.83
CA ILE A 41 3.62 -0.97 3.19
C ILE A 41 3.18 0.50 3.33
N ALA A 42 1.88 0.78 3.27
CA ALA A 42 1.34 2.12 3.47
C ALA A 42 1.70 2.66 4.86
N LEU A 43 1.48 1.85 5.90
CA LEU A 43 1.85 2.21 7.27
C LEU A 43 3.36 2.39 7.43
N ALA A 44 4.16 1.47 6.86
CA ALA A 44 5.62 1.52 6.96
C ALA A 44 6.22 2.74 6.24
N MET A 45 5.73 3.09 5.04
CA MET A 45 6.19 4.25 4.28
C MET A 45 5.88 5.56 5.01
N ILE A 46 4.67 5.71 5.56
CA ILE A 46 4.30 6.90 6.32
C ILE A 46 5.14 6.99 7.59
N ASN A 47 5.29 5.89 8.36
CA ASN A 47 6.13 5.87 9.56
C ASN A 47 7.59 6.23 9.27
N LEU A 48 8.15 5.76 8.15
CA LEU A 48 9.51 6.11 7.75
C LEU A 48 9.61 7.60 7.44
N ALA A 49 8.69 8.14 6.64
CA ALA A 49 8.70 9.54 6.22
C ALA A 49 8.47 10.51 7.40
N GLU A 50 7.65 10.13 8.39
CA GLU A 50 7.49 10.89 9.64
C GLU A 50 8.79 10.86 10.47
N ARG A 51 9.43 9.70 10.60
CA ARG A 51 10.64 9.49 11.41
C ARG A 51 11.84 10.25 10.85
N ASP A 52 12.01 10.28 9.54
CA ASP A 52 13.12 10.98 8.88
C ASP A 52 12.82 12.47 8.58
N GLY A 53 11.60 12.92 8.87
CA GLY A 53 11.18 14.31 8.73
C GLY A 53 10.88 14.75 7.29
N THR A 54 10.80 13.80 6.35
CA THR A 54 10.38 14.09 4.96
C THR A 54 8.88 14.32 4.83
N LEU A 55 8.08 13.79 5.77
CA LEU A 55 6.64 14.05 5.90
C LEU A 55 6.36 14.79 7.20
N ARG A 56 5.72 15.95 7.13
CA ARG A 56 5.42 16.82 8.27
C ARG A 56 3.92 17.14 8.36
N PRO A 57 3.40 17.49 9.54
CA PRO A 57 2.03 17.96 9.67
C PRO A 57 1.72 19.10 8.68
N GLY A 58 0.63 18.97 7.92
CA GLY A 58 0.24 19.91 6.87
C GLY A 58 0.74 19.57 5.46
N ASP A 59 1.69 18.64 5.31
CA ASP A 59 2.06 18.14 4.00
C ASP A 59 0.94 17.26 3.41
N THR A 60 0.93 17.16 2.08
CA THR A 60 0.05 16.25 1.34
C THR A 60 0.88 15.08 0.79
N ILE A 61 0.49 13.88 1.10
CA ILE A 61 1.08 12.66 0.53
C ILE A 61 0.69 12.56 -0.94
N LEU A 62 1.65 12.23 -1.80
CA LEU A 62 1.44 11.98 -3.21
C LEU A 62 1.90 10.56 -3.54
N GLU A 63 1.08 9.82 -4.31
CA GLU A 63 1.46 8.46 -4.75
C GLU A 63 0.87 8.12 -6.12
N PRO A 64 1.67 7.64 -7.08
CA PRO A 64 1.16 7.05 -8.31
C PRO A 64 0.72 5.60 -8.03
N SER A 65 -0.59 5.37 -7.95
CA SER A 65 -1.12 4.03 -7.67
C SER A 65 -2.55 3.86 -8.16
N SER A 66 -2.77 2.88 -9.01
CA SER A 66 -4.11 2.47 -9.48
C SER A 66 -4.72 1.34 -8.64
N GLY A 67 -4.09 0.95 -7.54
CA GLY A 67 -4.47 -0.26 -6.81
C GLY A 67 -4.42 -0.12 -5.29
N ASN A 68 -4.22 -1.26 -4.66
CA ASN A 68 -4.33 -1.42 -3.21
C ASN A 68 -3.37 -0.54 -2.40
N THR A 69 -2.23 -0.12 -2.97
CA THR A 69 -1.32 0.82 -2.27
C THR A 69 -1.99 2.18 -2.06
N GLY A 70 -2.68 2.70 -3.07
CA GLY A 70 -3.46 3.93 -2.93
C GLY A 70 -4.53 3.82 -1.85
N ILE A 71 -5.24 2.67 -1.79
CA ILE A 71 -6.26 2.40 -0.78
C ILE A 71 -5.65 2.35 0.63
N GLY A 72 -4.57 1.58 0.80
CA GLY A 72 -3.86 1.50 2.09
C GLY A 72 -3.34 2.87 2.55
N LEU A 73 -2.75 3.65 1.63
CA LEU A 73 -2.30 5.01 1.93
C LEU A 73 -3.46 5.94 2.30
N ALA A 74 -4.61 5.85 1.62
CA ALA A 74 -5.78 6.66 1.94
C ALA A 74 -6.30 6.36 3.34
N LEU A 75 -6.36 5.09 3.73
CA LEU A 75 -6.74 4.67 5.07
C LEU A 75 -5.76 5.22 6.13
N VAL A 76 -4.45 4.99 5.94
CA VAL A 76 -3.45 5.41 6.95
C VAL A 76 -3.32 6.93 7.01
N ALA A 77 -3.30 7.63 5.88
CA ALA A 77 -3.24 9.08 5.80
C ALA A 77 -4.41 9.72 6.54
N LYS A 78 -5.64 9.26 6.29
CA LYS A 78 -6.85 9.75 6.98
C LYS A 78 -6.76 9.59 8.50
N LEU A 79 -6.26 8.44 8.98
CA LEU A 79 -6.12 8.17 10.41
C LEU A 79 -4.99 8.97 11.08
N ARG A 80 -3.99 9.40 10.30
CA ARG A 80 -2.85 10.22 10.75
C ARG A 80 -3.07 11.73 10.54
N GLY A 81 -4.18 12.13 9.90
CA GLY A 81 -4.51 13.54 9.63
C GLY A 81 -3.77 14.16 8.45
N TYR A 82 -3.27 13.34 7.54
CA TYR A 82 -2.68 13.81 6.28
C TYR A 82 -3.71 13.84 5.15
N HIS A 83 -3.54 14.81 4.25
CA HIS A 83 -4.16 14.75 2.93
C HIS A 83 -3.42 13.75 2.05
N LEU A 84 -4.13 13.10 1.15
CA LEU A 84 -3.56 12.22 0.15
C LEU A 84 -4.04 12.62 -1.24
N ARG A 85 -3.11 12.72 -2.17
CA ARG A 85 -3.37 12.85 -3.60
C ARG A 85 -2.84 11.60 -4.31
N VAL A 86 -3.71 10.93 -5.06
CA VAL A 86 -3.35 9.71 -5.81
C VAL A 86 -3.39 10.01 -7.31
N VAL A 87 -2.32 9.70 -8.01
CA VAL A 87 -2.29 9.77 -9.47
C VAL A 87 -2.55 8.40 -10.04
N LEU A 88 -3.56 8.28 -10.90
CA LEU A 88 -3.92 7.02 -11.53
C LEU A 88 -4.33 7.19 -13.00
N PRO A 89 -4.15 6.17 -13.85
CA PRO A 89 -4.56 6.23 -15.24
C PRO A 89 -6.09 6.40 -15.39
N GLU A 90 -6.54 7.20 -16.32
CA GLU A 90 -7.97 7.48 -16.55
C GLU A 90 -8.81 6.25 -16.93
N ASN A 91 -8.17 5.16 -17.39
CA ASN A 91 -8.81 3.93 -17.79
C ASN A 91 -8.96 2.89 -16.65
N VAL A 92 -8.69 3.28 -15.40
CA VAL A 92 -9.03 2.42 -14.25
C VAL A 92 -10.54 2.41 -14.01
N SER A 93 -11.03 1.35 -13.35
CA SER A 93 -12.45 1.22 -13.08
C SER A 93 -12.96 2.32 -12.14
N GLU A 94 -14.21 2.74 -12.35
CA GLU A 94 -14.86 3.77 -11.55
C GLU A 94 -14.94 3.39 -10.07
N GLU A 95 -15.11 2.10 -9.75
CA GLU A 95 -15.19 1.61 -8.37
C GLU A 95 -13.89 1.87 -7.59
N ARG A 96 -12.73 1.76 -8.26
CA ARG A 96 -11.42 2.04 -7.62
C ARG A 96 -11.28 3.52 -7.30
N ARG A 97 -11.72 4.39 -8.21
CA ARG A 97 -11.71 5.83 -8.00
C ARG A 97 -12.63 6.20 -6.84
N GLN A 98 -13.87 5.73 -6.86
CA GLN A 98 -14.84 5.97 -5.79
C GLN A 98 -14.34 5.49 -4.43
N LEU A 99 -13.66 4.34 -4.36
CA LEU A 99 -13.11 3.82 -3.12
C LEU A 99 -12.04 4.75 -2.54
N LEU A 100 -11.15 5.30 -3.36
CA LEU A 100 -10.16 6.30 -2.94
C LEU A 100 -10.83 7.58 -2.42
N GLU A 101 -11.84 8.08 -3.14
CA GLU A 101 -12.60 9.28 -2.77
C GLU A 101 -13.38 9.09 -1.46
N ILE A 102 -13.97 7.90 -1.21
CA ILE A 102 -14.63 7.56 0.06
C ILE A 102 -13.66 7.64 1.25
N PHE A 103 -12.41 7.22 1.05
CA PHE A 103 -11.37 7.39 2.07
C PHE A 103 -10.84 8.83 2.17
N GLY A 104 -11.27 9.73 1.27
CA GLY A 104 -10.93 11.15 1.30
C GLY A 104 -9.64 11.49 0.53
N ALA A 105 -9.23 10.66 -0.42
CA ALA A 105 -8.11 10.97 -1.29
C ALA A 105 -8.56 11.85 -2.47
N ASP A 106 -7.73 12.83 -2.82
CA ASP A 106 -7.84 13.57 -4.07
C ASP A 106 -7.30 12.73 -5.23
N VAL A 107 -8.08 12.59 -6.30
CA VAL A 107 -7.71 11.79 -7.46
C VAL A 107 -7.28 12.69 -8.62
N VAL A 108 -6.08 12.46 -9.14
CA VAL A 108 -5.55 13.07 -10.36
C VAL A 108 -5.44 12.01 -11.44
N LEU A 109 -6.02 12.29 -12.60
CA LEU A 109 -5.98 11.37 -13.73
C LEU A 109 -4.75 11.62 -14.61
N SER A 110 -4.09 10.55 -15.03
CA SER A 110 -3.05 10.55 -16.04
C SER A 110 -3.53 9.89 -17.34
N PRO A 111 -2.88 10.13 -18.50
CA PRO A 111 -3.28 9.52 -19.76
C PRO A 111 -3.33 7.99 -19.66
N GLY A 112 -4.47 7.39 -20.00
CA GLY A 112 -4.69 5.95 -19.86
C GLY A 112 -3.79 5.09 -20.75
N ALA A 113 -3.44 5.59 -21.95
CA ALA A 113 -2.55 4.91 -22.89
C ALA A 113 -1.13 4.66 -22.33
N GLU A 114 -0.72 5.44 -21.32
CA GLU A 114 0.61 5.36 -20.72
C GLU A 114 0.63 4.47 -19.45
N GLY A 115 -0.53 4.05 -18.97
CA GLY A 115 -0.68 3.18 -17.81
C GLY A 115 0.03 3.72 -16.56
N SER A 116 0.60 2.82 -15.77
CA SER A 116 1.30 3.19 -14.52
C SER A 116 2.51 4.10 -14.75
N ASN A 117 3.22 3.97 -15.88
CA ASN A 117 4.35 4.84 -16.19
C ASN A 117 3.92 6.30 -16.41
N GLY A 118 2.75 6.52 -17.01
CA GLY A 118 2.15 7.84 -17.14
C GLY A 118 1.81 8.45 -15.78
N ALA A 119 1.22 7.65 -14.90
CA ALA A 119 0.92 8.10 -13.55
C ALA A 119 2.18 8.49 -12.76
N ILE A 120 3.27 7.73 -12.89
CA ILE A 120 4.57 8.04 -12.26
C ILE A 120 5.08 9.39 -12.77
N ARG A 121 5.14 9.61 -14.09
CA ARG A 121 5.62 10.88 -14.64
C ARG A 121 4.78 12.09 -14.20
N VAL A 122 3.46 11.94 -14.14
CA VAL A 122 2.57 12.99 -13.63
C VAL A 122 2.83 13.27 -12.16
N ALA A 123 3.01 12.23 -11.34
CA ALA A 123 3.31 12.40 -9.91
C ALA A 123 4.67 13.08 -9.68
N GLU A 124 5.72 12.68 -10.42
CA GLU A 124 7.04 13.31 -10.34
C GLU A 124 6.98 14.79 -10.73
N LYS A 125 6.24 15.13 -11.80
CA LYS A 125 6.03 16.51 -12.21
C LYS A 125 5.34 17.32 -11.12
N LEU A 126 4.23 16.82 -10.56
CA LEU A 126 3.50 17.50 -9.49
C LEU A 126 4.39 17.69 -8.25
N ALA A 127 5.18 16.70 -7.87
CA ALA A 127 6.10 16.81 -6.74
C ALA A 127 7.18 17.89 -6.95
N ALA A 128 7.60 18.11 -8.20
CA ALA A 128 8.57 19.15 -8.53
C ALA A 128 7.94 20.55 -8.54
N GLU A 129 6.66 20.67 -8.86
CA GLU A 129 5.94 21.95 -8.97
C GLU A 129 5.32 22.41 -7.65
N GLU A 130 4.93 21.48 -6.77
CA GLU A 130 4.22 21.76 -5.51
C GLU A 130 5.07 21.33 -4.29
N PRO A 131 5.74 22.27 -3.60
CA PRO A 131 6.68 21.95 -2.51
C PRO A 131 6.08 21.26 -1.28
N ASN A 132 4.75 21.32 -1.11
CA ASN A 132 4.01 20.67 -0.02
C ASN A 132 3.60 19.22 -0.35
N LEU A 133 3.83 18.75 -1.57
CA LEU A 133 3.59 17.36 -1.95
C LEU A 133 4.80 16.50 -1.58
N ARG A 134 4.53 15.36 -0.94
CA ARG A 134 5.53 14.35 -0.55
C ARG A 134 5.28 13.06 -1.29
N LEU A 135 6.05 12.84 -2.35
CA LEU A 135 6.01 11.61 -3.14
C LEU A 135 6.66 10.48 -2.34
N LEU A 136 5.87 9.50 -1.90
CA LEU A 136 6.38 8.35 -1.15
C LEU A 136 7.01 7.31 -2.06
N PHE A 137 6.48 7.13 -3.25
CA PHE A 137 7.02 6.32 -4.34
C PHE A 137 7.28 4.86 -3.96
N GLN A 138 6.23 4.07 -3.83
CA GLN A 138 6.28 2.66 -3.41
C GLN A 138 7.32 1.79 -4.14
N TYR A 139 7.61 2.10 -5.41
CA TYR A 139 8.51 1.30 -6.24
C TYR A 139 9.99 1.45 -5.84
N GLY A 140 10.38 2.59 -5.30
CA GLY A 140 11.74 2.88 -4.82
C GLY A 140 11.86 3.03 -3.31
N ASN A 141 10.76 2.91 -2.56
CA ASN A 141 10.74 3.15 -1.13
C ASN A 141 11.28 1.95 -0.33
N PRO A 142 12.35 2.11 0.47
CA PRO A 142 12.93 1.02 1.25
C PRO A 142 11.98 0.47 2.32
N ALA A 143 11.00 1.25 2.78
CA ALA A 143 9.99 0.78 3.73
C ALA A 143 9.08 -0.30 3.14
N ASN A 144 8.94 -0.38 1.82
CA ASN A 144 8.11 -1.40 1.18
C ASN A 144 8.64 -2.82 1.45
N PRO A 145 9.86 -3.21 1.03
CA PRO A 145 10.39 -4.53 1.37
C PRO A 145 10.58 -4.71 2.89
N LEU A 146 10.94 -3.65 3.62
CA LEU A 146 11.16 -3.71 5.06
C LEU A 146 9.88 -4.08 5.83
N ALA A 147 8.71 -3.59 5.42
CA ALA A 147 7.42 -3.95 6.02
C ALA A 147 7.15 -5.46 6.01
N HIS A 148 7.61 -6.13 4.96
CA HIS A 148 7.48 -7.59 4.85
C HIS A 148 8.59 -8.34 5.58
N TYR A 149 9.80 -7.79 5.58
CA TYR A 149 10.94 -8.36 6.31
C TYR A 149 10.74 -8.33 7.83
N GLU A 150 10.21 -7.21 8.35
CA GLU A 150 9.99 -7.03 9.79
C GLU A 150 8.61 -7.52 10.27
N GLY A 151 7.66 -7.71 9.36
CA GLY A 151 6.27 -8.09 9.67
C GLY A 151 5.88 -9.44 9.08
N THR A 152 5.55 -9.48 7.81
CA THR A 152 4.97 -10.68 7.15
C THR A 152 5.86 -11.92 7.30
N GLY A 153 7.17 -11.78 7.10
CA GLY A 153 8.13 -12.89 7.23
C GLY A 153 8.17 -13.47 8.65
N PRO A 154 8.41 -12.65 9.69
CA PRO A 154 8.37 -13.12 11.08
C PRO A 154 7.03 -13.73 11.50
N GLU A 155 5.90 -13.19 11.02
CA GLU A 155 4.58 -13.77 11.28
C GLU A 155 4.46 -15.18 10.68
N ILE A 156 4.88 -15.37 9.41
CA ILE A 156 4.85 -16.68 8.77
C ILE A 156 5.74 -17.66 9.53
N TRP A 157 6.95 -17.25 9.89
CA TRP A 157 7.89 -18.08 10.65
C TRP A 157 7.35 -18.46 12.04
N ARG A 158 6.71 -17.55 12.73
CA ARG A 158 6.07 -17.81 14.03
C ARG A 158 4.94 -18.82 13.89
N ASP A 159 4.09 -18.66 12.86
CA ASP A 159 2.86 -19.43 12.68
C ASP A 159 3.09 -20.80 12.00
N CYS A 160 4.22 -20.95 11.28
CA CYS A 160 4.65 -22.18 10.59
C CYS A 160 6.18 -22.29 10.59
N PRO A 161 6.80 -22.68 11.72
CA PRO A 161 8.27 -22.76 11.84
C PRO A 161 8.91 -23.80 10.93
N GLU A 162 8.13 -24.75 10.42
CA GLU A 162 8.56 -25.80 9.50
C GLU A 162 8.41 -25.42 8.01
N VAL A 163 8.17 -24.15 7.68
CA VAL A 163 8.13 -23.67 6.29
C VAL A 163 9.52 -23.75 5.65
N ASP A 164 9.61 -24.27 4.41
CA ASP A 164 10.84 -24.38 3.62
C ASP A 164 11.09 -23.12 2.77
#